data_d1973e1a824459779a6a470957bd4c31
#
_entry.id   d1973e1a824459779a6a470957bd4c31
#
_cell.length_a   1.000
_cell.length_b   1.000
_cell.length_c   1.000
_cell.angle_alpha   90.00
_cell.angle_beta   90.00
_cell.angle_gamma   90.00
#
_symmetry.space_group_name_H-M   'P 1'
#
loop_
_entity.id
_entity.type
_entity.pdbx_description
1 polymer ?
#
loop_
_entity_poly.entity_id
_entity_poly.type
_entity_poly.pdbx_seq_one_letter_code
_entity_poly.pdbx_strand_id
1 'polypeptide(L)'
;MKKILLSILLGAGALCANSLADIKQAGEIRIGLQDSQPPFSFDDNGTLKGFEVDLANELVKNLFGNKKIKIDFISVASKDRVLSLEQNKVDLIISKLTVTKDRVQKVDFSYPYYSVQIGVLSRKDDNISRIDQIAHKKILSVKGTTAEEHFKNAGYEIATCADANECVARLKAGEGIGFADDNTVVLGYARNDAALDAKIINLGKVDYIAVALSKGNTELLDAVNSSLVKMYKAKFFHKAFDEDIKPYYGGKIDKKHFTLDEVYSLF
;
A
#
# COMPACT_ATOMS: atom_id res chain seq x y z
N MET A 1 27.50 -57.46 -12.33
CA MET A 1 27.63 -55.98 -12.29
C MET A 1 26.25 -55.38 -12.11
N LYS A 2 25.85 -55.07 -10.86
CA LYS A 2 24.53 -54.47 -10.54
C LYS A 2 24.64 -52.97 -10.65
N LYS A 3 23.92 -52.35 -11.58
CA LYS A 3 23.78 -50.89 -11.69
C LYS A 3 22.78 -50.41 -10.64
N ILE A 4 23.24 -49.68 -9.64
CA ILE A 4 22.40 -48.99 -8.69
C ILE A 4 21.95 -47.69 -9.36
N LEU A 5 20.66 -47.58 -9.72
CA LEU A 5 20.05 -46.29 -10.10
C LEU A 5 19.81 -45.50 -8.82
N LEU A 6 20.55 -44.42 -8.66
CA LEU A 6 20.34 -43.44 -7.61
C LEU A 6 19.22 -42.49 -8.10
N SER A 7 18.01 -42.70 -7.64
CA SER A 7 16.88 -41.80 -7.88
C SER A 7 17.05 -40.56 -7.01
N ILE A 8 17.45 -39.44 -7.64
CA ILE A 8 17.42 -38.13 -7.00
C ILE A 8 15.95 -37.70 -6.94
N LEU A 9 15.30 -37.85 -5.79
CA LEU A 9 14.04 -37.16 -5.50
C LEU A 9 14.35 -35.67 -5.40
N LEU A 10 14.12 -34.89 -6.46
CA LEU A 10 13.94 -33.46 -6.35
C LEU A 10 12.62 -33.24 -5.59
N GLY A 11 12.70 -33.07 -4.29
CA GLY A 11 11.59 -32.56 -3.50
C GLY A 11 11.30 -31.14 -3.98
N ALA A 12 10.17 -30.93 -4.67
CA ALA A 12 9.58 -29.63 -4.83
C ALA A 12 9.20 -29.16 -3.41
N GLY A 13 10.11 -28.46 -2.75
CA GLY A 13 9.80 -27.78 -1.50
C GLY A 13 8.69 -26.81 -1.80
N ALA A 14 7.51 -27.04 -1.22
CA ALA A 14 6.47 -26.02 -1.19
C ALA A 14 7.12 -24.77 -0.62
N LEU A 15 7.06 -23.65 -1.36
CA LEU A 15 7.48 -22.33 -0.90
C LEU A 15 6.53 -21.92 0.23
N CYS A 16 6.73 -22.45 1.44
CA CYS A 16 5.98 -22.04 2.60
C CYS A 16 6.39 -20.61 2.97
N ALA A 17 5.42 -19.80 3.33
CA ALA A 17 5.67 -18.49 3.91
C ALA A 17 6.51 -18.63 5.20
N ASN A 18 7.42 -17.69 5.42
CA ASN A 18 8.21 -17.68 6.65
C ASN A 18 7.31 -17.44 7.87
N SER A 19 7.38 -18.35 8.84
CA SER A 19 6.75 -18.15 10.14
C SER A 19 7.48 -17.07 10.94
N LEU A 20 6.86 -16.60 12.02
CA LEU A 20 7.51 -15.68 12.96
C LEU A 20 8.83 -16.28 13.52
N ALA A 21 8.86 -17.61 13.75
CA ALA A 21 10.05 -18.31 14.20
C ALA A 21 11.16 -18.34 13.14
N ASP A 22 10.80 -18.57 11.86
CA ASP A 22 11.75 -18.57 10.75
C ASP A 22 12.40 -17.19 10.56
N ILE A 23 11.60 -16.12 10.57
CA ILE A 23 12.08 -14.73 10.52
C ILE A 23 13.03 -14.45 11.69
N LYS A 24 12.65 -14.89 12.89
CA LYS A 24 13.47 -14.73 14.10
C LYS A 24 14.77 -15.49 14.00
N GLN A 25 14.78 -16.70 13.41
CA GLN A 25 15.97 -17.53 13.23
C GLN A 25 16.87 -16.93 12.15
N ALA A 26 16.31 -16.49 11.02
CA ALA A 26 17.05 -15.87 9.95
C ALA A 26 17.68 -14.51 10.36
N GLY A 27 17.07 -13.82 11.33
CA GLY A 27 17.50 -12.48 11.75
C GLY A 27 17.15 -11.40 10.73
N GLU A 28 16.24 -11.68 9.78
CA GLU A 28 15.83 -10.78 8.71
C GLU A 28 14.35 -10.94 8.41
N ILE A 29 13.66 -9.83 8.09
CA ILE A 29 12.29 -9.78 7.60
C ILE A 29 12.25 -8.99 6.28
N ARG A 30 11.55 -9.53 5.28
CA ARG A 30 11.40 -8.93 3.94
C ARG A 30 10.08 -8.18 3.89
N ILE A 31 10.14 -6.86 3.66
CA ILE A 31 8.94 -6.01 3.61
C ILE A 31 8.83 -5.35 2.24
N GLY A 32 7.76 -5.69 1.52
CA GLY A 32 7.44 -5.08 0.24
C GLY A 32 6.76 -3.71 0.43
N LEU A 33 7.29 -2.69 -0.27
CA LEU A 33 6.73 -1.34 -0.29
C LEU A 33 6.95 -0.68 -1.66
N GLN A 34 6.48 0.54 -1.83
CA GLN A 34 6.84 1.43 -2.95
C GLN A 34 7.87 2.45 -2.45
N ASP A 35 8.79 2.86 -3.33
CA ASP A 35 9.91 3.75 -2.99
C ASP A 35 9.82 5.15 -3.61
N SER A 36 8.66 5.50 -4.15
CA SER A 36 8.41 6.75 -4.88
C SER A 36 7.08 7.43 -4.53
N GLN A 37 6.61 7.23 -3.31
CA GLN A 37 5.28 7.67 -2.86
C GLN A 37 5.32 8.49 -1.56
N PRO A 38 5.90 9.71 -1.58
CA PRO A 38 5.86 10.56 -0.40
C PRO A 38 4.41 10.97 -0.07
N PRO A 39 4.05 11.10 1.21
CA PRO A 39 4.87 10.96 2.42
C PRO A 39 4.89 9.52 2.99
N PHE A 40 4.41 8.51 2.25
CA PHE A 40 4.28 7.13 2.76
C PHE A 40 5.60 6.37 2.76
N SER A 41 6.18 6.19 1.57
CA SER A 41 7.49 5.56 1.41
C SER A 41 8.18 6.10 0.16
N PHE A 42 9.38 6.64 0.31
CA PHE A 42 10.14 7.24 -0.78
C PHE A 42 11.65 7.21 -0.48
N ASP A 43 12.42 7.13 -1.55
CA ASP A 43 13.88 7.28 -1.46
C ASP A 43 14.25 8.76 -1.35
N ASP A 44 14.98 9.09 -0.30
CA ASP A 44 15.61 10.39 -0.09
C ASP A 44 17.12 10.22 -0.07
N ASN A 45 17.75 10.38 -1.25
CA ASN A 45 19.19 10.26 -1.45
C ASN A 45 19.80 8.93 -0.94
N GLY A 46 19.17 7.81 -1.29
CA GLY A 46 19.60 6.47 -0.88
C GLY A 46 19.12 6.05 0.51
N THR A 47 18.29 6.87 1.15
CA THR A 47 17.67 6.54 2.44
C THR A 47 16.16 6.47 2.28
N LEU A 48 15.60 5.31 2.55
CA LEU A 48 14.16 5.11 2.50
C LEU A 48 13.49 5.77 3.72
N LYS A 49 12.49 6.61 3.49
CA LYS A 49 11.77 7.40 4.50
C LYS A 49 10.26 7.37 4.29
N GLY A 50 9.52 7.83 5.29
CA GLY A 50 8.09 8.07 5.26
C GLY A 50 7.27 7.22 6.21
N PHE A 51 5.99 7.51 6.30
CA PHE A 51 5.05 6.93 7.26
C PHE A 51 5.05 5.39 7.26
N GLU A 52 5.06 4.75 6.10
CA GLU A 52 5.04 3.28 6.01
C GLU A 52 6.40 2.67 6.38
N VAL A 53 7.50 3.40 6.20
CA VAL A 53 8.83 2.99 6.65
C VAL A 53 8.91 3.06 8.18
N ASP A 54 8.38 4.12 8.78
CA ASP A 54 8.35 4.27 10.23
C ASP A 54 7.40 3.26 10.88
N LEU A 55 6.25 2.99 10.24
CA LEU A 55 5.34 1.91 10.62
C LEU A 55 6.06 0.55 10.63
N ALA A 56 6.80 0.24 9.57
CA ALA A 56 7.56 -1.03 9.45
C ALA A 56 8.62 -1.15 10.54
N ASN A 57 9.39 -0.08 10.81
CA ASN A 57 10.41 -0.06 11.83
C ASN A 57 9.83 -0.29 13.24
N GLU A 58 8.77 0.43 13.60
CA GLU A 58 8.13 0.28 14.92
C GLU A 58 7.43 -1.08 15.05
N LEU A 59 6.81 -1.58 13.95
CA LEU A 59 6.22 -2.91 13.90
C LEU A 59 7.28 -3.99 14.21
N VAL A 60 8.40 -4.00 13.49
CA VAL A 60 9.47 -4.98 13.67
C VAL A 60 10.07 -4.92 15.07
N LYS A 61 10.28 -3.72 15.61
CA LYS A 61 10.71 -3.51 17.00
C LYS A 61 9.74 -4.13 18.00
N ASN A 62 8.44 -3.98 17.80
CA ASN A 62 7.41 -4.56 18.66
C ASN A 62 7.32 -6.09 18.53
N LEU A 63 7.53 -6.65 17.32
CA LEU A 63 7.49 -8.08 17.05
C LEU A 63 8.65 -8.83 17.72
N PHE A 64 9.85 -8.24 17.70
CA PHE A 64 11.07 -8.96 18.07
C PHE A 64 11.79 -8.39 19.31
N GLY A 65 11.31 -7.27 19.87
CA GLY A 65 11.85 -6.65 21.08
C GLY A 65 13.33 -6.29 20.94
N ASN A 66 14.15 -6.80 21.84
CA ASN A 66 15.59 -6.50 21.86
C ASN A 66 16.41 -7.28 20.82
N LYS A 67 15.79 -8.22 20.07
CA LYS A 67 16.50 -8.95 19.03
C LYS A 67 16.64 -8.07 17.81
N LYS A 68 17.87 -7.85 17.35
CA LYS A 68 18.12 -7.14 16.09
C LYS A 68 17.67 -8.01 14.92
N ILE A 69 16.61 -7.56 14.23
CA ILE A 69 16.16 -8.11 12.98
C ILE A 69 16.43 -7.07 11.90
N LYS A 70 17.13 -7.47 10.86
CA LYS A 70 17.34 -6.63 9.67
C LYS A 70 16.02 -6.53 8.91
N ILE A 71 15.63 -5.34 8.51
CA ILE A 71 14.52 -5.15 7.58
C ILE A 71 15.13 -5.06 6.18
N ASP A 72 14.71 -5.97 5.31
CA ASP A 72 15.00 -5.92 3.88
C ASP A 72 13.81 -5.32 3.16
N PHE A 73 13.92 -4.06 2.78
CA PHE A 73 12.88 -3.36 2.04
C PHE A 73 12.97 -3.69 0.54
N ILE A 74 11.91 -4.27 -0.01
CA ILE A 74 11.83 -4.69 -1.40
C ILE A 74 10.83 -3.81 -2.13
N SER A 75 11.27 -3.13 -3.19
CA SER A 75 10.38 -2.33 -4.04
C SER A 75 9.44 -3.24 -4.82
N VAL A 76 8.12 -3.03 -4.68
CA VAL A 76 7.09 -3.87 -5.29
C VAL A 76 6.05 -2.99 -6.01
N ALA A 77 5.87 -3.23 -7.30
CA ALA A 77 4.84 -2.54 -8.08
C ALA A 77 3.43 -2.88 -7.59
N SER A 78 2.48 -1.97 -7.75
CA SER A 78 1.09 -2.12 -7.27
C SER A 78 0.43 -3.43 -7.68
N LYS A 79 0.62 -3.85 -8.94
CA LYS A 79 0.05 -5.09 -9.50
C LYS A 79 0.66 -6.37 -8.93
N ASP A 80 1.87 -6.30 -8.38
CA ASP A 80 2.65 -7.47 -7.99
C ASP A 80 2.62 -7.72 -6.46
N ARG A 81 1.99 -6.82 -5.68
CA ARG A 81 1.97 -6.89 -4.20
C ARG A 81 1.43 -8.22 -3.67
N VAL A 82 0.25 -8.64 -4.13
CA VAL A 82 -0.36 -9.92 -3.71
C VAL A 82 0.47 -11.10 -4.18
N LEU A 83 0.90 -11.10 -5.45
CA LEU A 83 1.70 -12.16 -6.03
C LEU A 83 3.06 -12.33 -5.32
N SER A 84 3.66 -11.25 -4.83
CA SER A 84 4.92 -11.31 -4.08
C SER A 84 4.79 -12.06 -2.75
N LEU A 85 3.63 -11.96 -2.08
CA LEU A 85 3.30 -12.77 -0.90
C LEU A 85 3.04 -14.24 -1.28
N GLU A 86 2.21 -14.49 -2.31
CA GLU A 86 1.91 -15.85 -2.77
C GLU A 86 3.17 -16.61 -3.21
N GLN A 87 4.16 -15.90 -3.75
CA GLN A 87 5.45 -16.45 -4.19
C GLN A 87 6.54 -16.43 -3.10
N ASN A 88 6.20 -16.07 -1.86
CA ASN A 88 7.15 -15.96 -0.75
C ASN A 88 8.38 -15.09 -1.06
N LYS A 89 8.20 -14.02 -1.85
CA LYS A 89 9.27 -13.03 -2.13
C LYS A 89 9.42 -12.02 -1.00
N VAL A 90 8.32 -11.76 -0.28
CA VAL A 90 8.25 -10.88 0.88
C VAL A 90 7.46 -11.57 1.99
N ASP A 91 7.70 -11.15 3.23
CA ASP A 91 7.00 -11.66 4.41
C ASP A 91 5.78 -10.79 4.73
N LEU A 92 5.91 -9.49 4.53
CA LEU A 92 4.84 -8.49 4.70
C LEU A 92 4.78 -7.57 3.48
N ILE A 93 3.58 -7.07 3.18
CA ILE A 93 3.36 -5.89 2.33
C ILE A 93 2.87 -4.74 3.22
N ILE A 94 3.64 -3.65 3.25
CA ILE A 94 3.28 -2.36 3.86
C ILE A 94 3.40 -1.31 2.75
N SER A 95 2.37 -1.18 1.93
CA SER A 95 2.44 -0.45 0.66
C SER A 95 1.06 -0.07 0.15
N LYS A 96 0.30 0.70 0.90
CA LYS A 96 -1.03 1.19 0.50
C LYS A 96 -1.93 0.10 -0.11
N LEU A 97 -1.90 -1.12 0.45
CA LEU A 97 -2.68 -2.23 -0.06
C LEU A 97 -4.08 -2.25 0.55
N THR A 98 -5.07 -1.91 -0.26
CA THR A 98 -6.48 -1.90 0.14
C THR A 98 -6.99 -3.31 0.42
N VAL A 99 -7.72 -3.46 1.51
CA VAL A 99 -8.46 -4.69 1.84
C VAL A 99 -9.66 -4.81 0.91
N THR A 100 -9.67 -5.83 0.05
CA THR A 100 -10.80 -6.14 -0.84
C THR A 100 -11.21 -7.61 -0.73
N LYS A 101 -12.46 -7.92 -1.13
CA LYS A 101 -12.97 -9.31 -1.09
C LYS A 101 -12.09 -10.28 -1.87
N ASP A 102 -11.59 -9.87 -3.03
CA ASP A 102 -10.77 -10.72 -3.89
C ASP A 102 -9.38 -10.94 -3.30
N ARG A 103 -8.80 -9.90 -2.67
CA ARG A 103 -7.47 -10.00 -2.06
C ARG A 103 -7.48 -10.86 -0.80
N VAL A 104 -8.53 -10.80 0.04
CA VAL A 104 -8.64 -11.64 1.26
C VAL A 104 -8.80 -13.13 0.95
N GLN A 105 -9.12 -13.52 -0.29
CA GLN A 105 -9.07 -14.93 -0.70
C GLN A 105 -7.63 -15.43 -0.86
N LYS A 106 -6.69 -14.54 -1.16
CA LYS A 106 -5.30 -14.86 -1.54
C LYS A 106 -4.29 -14.61 -0.44
N VAL A 107 -4.52 -13.57 0.36
CA VAL A 107 -3.63 -13.14 1.43
C VAL A 107 -4.42 -12.81 2.69
N ASP A 108 -3.76 -12.76 3.84
CA ASP A 108 -4.36 -12.27 5.08
C ASP A 108 -4.00 -10.81 5.30
N PHE A 109 -4.88 -10.08 5.97
CA PHE A 109 -4.74 -8.68 6.29
C PHE A 109 -4.80 -8.46 7.79
N SER A 110 -3.95 -7.59 8.28
CA SER A 110 -4.00 -7.09 9.66
C SER A 110 -5.19 -6.17 9.89
N TYR A 111 -5.33 -5.67 11.11
CA TYR A 111 -6.11 -4.46 11.37
C TYR A 111 -5.58 -3.32 10.50
N PRO A 112 -6.46 -2.41 10.03
CA PRO A 112 -6.05 -1.32 9.14
C PRO A 112 -5.17 -0.31 9.89
N TYR A 113 -4.28 0.35 9.15
CA TYR A 113 -3.45 1.42 9.70
C TYR A 113 -3.77 2.82 9.14
N TYR A 114 -4.57 2.91 8.09
CA TYR A 114 -5.28 4.12 7.66
C TYR A 114 -6.43 3.79 6.70
N SER A 115 -7.20 4.80 6.29
CA SER A 115 -8.29 4.65 5.33
C SER A 115 -8.22 5.70 4.24
N VAL A 116 -8.76 5.37 3.07
CA VAL A 116 -8.75 6.20 1.86
C VAL A 116 -10.10 6.18 1.16
N GLN A 117 -10.28 7.10 0.23
CA GLN A 117 -11.28 7.04 -0.83
C GLN A 117 -10.60 7.30 -2.17
N ILE A 118 -11.28 7.01 -3.26
CA ILE A 118 -10.75 7.27 -4.59
C ILE A 118 -10.81 8.77 -4.88
N GLY A 119 -9.72 9.28 -5.46
CA GLY A 119 -9.64 10.64 -5.97
C GLY A 119 -9.32 10.66 -7.47
N VAL A 120 -9.50 11.83 -8.08
CA VAL A 120 -9.15 12.10 -9.48
C VAL A 120 -8.27 13.35 -9.55
N LEU A 121 -7.07 13.17 -10.10
CA LEU A 121 -6.17 14.23 -10.48
C LEU A 121 -6.51 14.66 -11.92
N SER A 122 -6.58 15.95 -12.16
CA SER A 122 -6.78 16.53 -13.50
C SER A 122 -5.79 17.65 -13.77
N ARG A 123 -5.65 18.06 -15.04
CA ARG A 123 -4.99 19.33 -15.34
C ARG A 123 -5.83 20.46 -14.77
N LYS A 124 -5.19 21.47 -14.21
CA LYS A 124 -5.86 22.60 -13.56
C LYS A 124 -6.77 23.37 -14.53
N ASP A 125 -6.32 23.53 -15.76
CA ASP A 125 -7.03 24.26 -16.81
C ASP A 125 -8.33 23.55 -17.27
N ASP A 126 -8.43 22.22 -17.07
CA ASP A 126 -9.67 21.49 -17.35
C ASP A 126 -10.80 21.81 -16.35
N ASN A 127 -10.46 22.43 -15.22
CA ASN A 127 -11.37 22.88 -14.16
C ASN A 127 -12.41 21.81 -13.72
N ILE A 128 -11.93 20.58 -13.55
CA ILE A 128 -12.76 19.43 -13.18
C ILE A 128 -12.98 19.43 -11.67
N SER A 129 -14.24 19.42 -11.24
CA SER A 129 -14.65 19.42 -9.84
C SER A 129 -15.77 18.44 -9.51
N ARG A 130 -16.39 17.84 -10.53
CA ARG A 130 -17.50 16.89 -10.38
C ARG A 130 -17.33 15.71 -11.34
N ILE A 131 -17.80 14.55 -10.90
CA ILE A 131 -17.66 13.29 -11.62
C ILE A 131 -18.39 13.30 -13.00
N ASP A 132 -19.49 14.02 -13.11
CA ASP A 132 -20.24 14.14 -14.36
C ASP A 132 -19.44 14.83 -15.48
N GLN A 133 -18.49 15.70 -15.14
CA GLN A 133 -17.62 16.38 -16.10
C GLN A 133 -16.63 15.44 -16.82
N ILE A 134 -16.36 14.28 -16.21
CA ILE A 134 -15.45 13.25 -16.77
C ILE A 134 -16.21 12.02 -17.30
N ALA A 135 -17.55 12.04 -17.28
CA ALA A 135 -18.37 10.96 -17.82
C ALA A 135 -18.00 10.65 -19.28
N HIS A 136 -17.91 9.37 -19.61
CA HIS A 136 -17.57 8.87 -20.96
C HIS A 136 -16.19 9.32 -21.50
N LYS A 137 -15.31 9.81 -20.62
CA LYS A 137 -13.95 10.21 -21.00
C LYS A 137 -12.94 9.17 -20.51
N LYS A 138 -11.77 9.15 -21.16
CA LYS A 138 -10.68 8.24 -20.80
C LYS A 138 -10.05 8.63 -19.45
N ILE A 139 -9.97 7.67 -18.55
CA ILE A 139 -9.32 7.79 -17.23
C ILE A 139 -8.02 6.98 -17.24
N LEU A 140 -6.96 7.57 -16.73
CA LEU A 140 -5.71 6.89 -16.46
C LEU A 140 -5.77 6.29 -15.05
N SER A 141 -5.21 5.10 -14.85
CA SER A 141 -5.07 4.50 -13.52
C SER A 141 -3.90 3.53 -13.47
N VAL A 142 -3.30 3.38 -12.29
CA VAL A 142 -2.22 2.42 -12.10
C VAL A 142 -2.80 1.00 -12.11
N LYS A 143 -2.18 0.10 -12.88
CA LYS A 143 -2.62 -1.29 -13.00
C LYS A 143 -2.63 -2.00 -11.64
N GLY A 144 -3.72 -2.68 -11.32
CA GLY A 144 -3.90 -3.45 -10.08
C GLY A 144 -4.34 -2.63 -8.86
N THR A 145 -4.84 -1.39 -9.08
CA THR A 145 -5.42 -0.55 -8.02
C THR A 145 -6.94 -0.69 -7.93
N THR A 146 -7.51 -0.33 -6.79
CA THR A 146 -8.97 -0.25 -6.60
C THR A 146 -9.60 0.85 -7.44
N ALA A 147 -8.86 1.90 -7.75
CA ALA A 147 -9.32 2.97 -8.64
C ALA A 147 -9.49 2.47 -10.09
N GLU A 148 -8.55 1.66 -10.62
CA GLU A 148 -8.72 1.01 -11.92
C GLU A 148 -10.02 0.19 -11.96
N GLU A 149 -10.22 -0.66 -10.95
CA GLU A 149 -11.41 -1.52 -10.87
C GLU A 149 -12.69 -0.72 -10.74
N HIS A 150 -12.71 0.33 -9.92
CA HIS A 150 -13.87 1.21 -9.73
C HIS A 150 -14.33 1.83 -11.03
N PHE A 151 -13.43 2.50 -11.76
CA PHE A 151 -13.77 3.18 -13.01
C PHE A 151 -14.08 2.20 -14.13
N LYS A 152 -13.42 1.06 -14.19
CA LYS A 152 -13.75 -0.01 -15.14
C LYS A 152 -15.15 -0.56 -14.91
N ASN A 153 -15.52 -0.84 -13.67
CA ASN A 153 -16.86 -1.32 -13.32
C ASN A 153 -17.95 -0.27 -13.53
N ALA A 154 -17.59 1.01 -13.45
CA ALA A 154 -18.47 2.13 -13.78
C ALA A 154 -18.58 2.41 -15.30
N GLY A 155 -17.92 1.61 -16.14
CA GLY A 155 -18.04 1.70 -17.61
C GLY A 155 -17.20 2.79 -18.27
N TYR A 156 -16.17 3.31 -17.58
CA TYR A 156 -15.24 4.28 -18.17
C TYR A 156 -14.21 3.59 -19.09
N GLU A 157 -13.75 4.32 -20.11
CA GLU A 157 -12.55 3.93 -20.86
C GLU A 157 -11.32 4.09 -19.96
N ILE A 158 -10.61 2.98 -19.71
CA ILE A 158 -9.42 2.97 -18.85
C ILE A 158 -8.16 2.74 -19.66
N ALA A 159 -7.17 3.60 -19.47
CA ALA A 159 -5.80 3.37 -19.90
C ALA A 159 -4.91 3.16 -18.65
N THR A 160 -4.28 1.99 -18.57
CA THR A 160 -3.44 1.65 -17.40
C THR A 160 -2.00 2.11 -17.56
N CYS A 161 -1.38 2.47 -16.41
CA CYS A 161 0.02 2.82 -16.28
C CYS A 161 0.74 1.80 -15.39
N ALA A 162 2.05 1.70 -15.50
CA ALA A 162 2.86 0.86 -14.63
C ALA A 162 2.93 1.42 -13.20
N ASP A 163 3.02 2.74 -13.07
CA ASP A 163 3.06 3.48 -11.81
C ASP A 163 2.37 4.86 -11.91
N ALA A 164 2.31 5.57 -10.80
CA ALA A 164 1.65 6.87 -10.73
C ALA A 164 2.40 7.97 -11.50
N ASN A 165 3.74 7.91 -11.56
CA ASN A 165 4.53 8.90 -12.31
C ASN A 165 4.23 8.82 -13.81
N GLU A 166 4.15 7.60 -14.37
CA GLU A 166 3.73 7.39 -15.74
C GLU A 166 2.33 7.93 -15.99
N CYS A 167 1.35 7.63 -15.12
CA CYS A 167 0.00 8.16 -15.25
C CYS A 167 -0.02 9.70 -15.26
N VAL A 168 0.72 10.34 -14.37
CA VAL A 168 0.80 11.81 -14.31
C VAL A 168 1.46 12.39 -15.55
N ALA A 169 2.54 11.79 -16.05
CA ALA A 169 3.16 12.22 -17.31
C ALA A 169 2.19 12.15 -18.50
N ARG A 170 1.45 11.04 -18.62
CA ARG A 170 0.44 10.83 -19.66
C ARG A 170 -0.77 11.75 -19.50
N LEU A 171 -1.20 12.05 -18.26
CA LEU A 171 -2.24 13.05 -17.98
C LEU A 171 -1.81 14.44 -18.49
N LYS A 172 -0.57 14.84 -18.20
CA LYS A 172 -0.03 16.13 -18.68
C LYS A 172 0.11 16.17 -20.20
N ALA A 173 0.38 15.05 -20.84
CA ALA A 173 0.41 14.90 -22.30
C ALA A 173 -1.00 14.90 -22.94
N GLY A 174 -2.08 14.89 -22.15
CA GLY A 174 -3.45 14.90 -22.66
C GLY A 174 -4.01 13.53 -23.06
N GLU A 175 -3.36 12.43 -22.68
CA GLU A 175 -3.82 11.08 -23.05
C GLU A 175 -5.08 10.62 -22.28
N GLY A 176 -5.43 11.31 -21.21
CA GLY A 176 -6.65 11.12 -20.43
C GLY A 176 -7.16 12.43 -19.85
N ILE A 177 -8.41 12.44 -19.38
CA ILE A 177 -9.00 13.61 -18.73
C ILE A 177 -8.66 13.67 -17.25
N GLY A 178 -8.37 12.52 -16.64
CA GLY A 178 -8.03 12.39 -15.23
C GLY A 178 -7.17 11.17 -14.96
N PHE A 179 -6.40 11.23 -13.88
CA PHE A 179 -5.71 10.10 -13.27
C PHE A 179 -6.41 9.75 -11.95
N ALA A 180 -6.94 8.52 -11.86
CA ALA A 180 -7.65 8.02 -10.69
C ALA A 180 -6.75 7.11 -9.87
N ASP A 181 -6.66 7.40 -8.56
CA ASP A 181 -5.95 6.61 -7.55
C ASP A 181 -6.52 6.94 -6.16
N ASP A 182 -5.91 6.45 -5.07
CA ASP A 182 -6.26 6.87 -3.73
C ASP A 182 -6.17 8.40 -3.59
N ASN A 183 -7.09 8.99 -2.83
CA ASN A 183 -7.14 10.45 -2.62
C ASN A 183 -5.82 11.01 -2.06
N THR A 184 -5.11 10.23 -1.24
CA THR A 184 -3.78 10.59 -0.74
C THR A 184 -2.74 10.69 -1.87
N VAL A 185 -2.80 9.82 -2.87
CA VAL A 185 -1.90 9.85 -4.03
C VAL A 185 -2.17 11.07 -4.90
N VAL A 186 -3.42 11.27 -5.32
CA VAL A 186 -3.78 12.39 -6.21
C VAL A 186 -3.55 13.76 -5.56
N LEU A 187 -3.82 13.90 -4.26
CA LEU A 187 -3.52 15.11 -3.50
C LEU A 187 -2.02 15.38 -3.39
N GLY A 188 -1.19 14.35 -3.27
CA GLY A 188 0.26 14.46 -3.28
C GLY A 188 0.79 15.07 -4.58
N TYR A 189 0.31 14.61 -5.73
CA TYR A 189 0.68 15.17 -7.03
C TYR A 189 0.15 16.59 -7.23
N ALA A 190 -1.10 16.86 -6.86
CA ALA A 190 -1.69 18.20 -6.96
C ALA A 190 -0.95 19.23 -6.06
N ARG A 191 -0.37 18.79 -4.94
CA ARG A 191 0.45 19.63 -4.08
C ARG A 191 1.78 20.01 -4.74
N ASN A 192 2.40 19.06 -5.42
CA ASN A 192 3.77 19.19 -5.93
C ASN A 192 3.84 19.77 -7.34
N ASP A 193 2.71 19.88 -8.05
CA ASP A 193 2.66 20.44 -9.41
C ASP A 193 1.48 21.42 -9.53
N ALA A 194 1.79 22.72 -9.66
CA ALA A 194 0.80 23.79 -9.76
C ALA A 194 -0.07 23.72 -11.03
N ALA A 195 0.31 22.92 -12.04
CA ALA A 195 -0.48 22.68 -13.25
C ALA A 195 -1.57 21.60 -13.05
N LEU A 196 -1.58 20.93 -11.89
CA LEU A 196 -2.49 19.87 -11.53
C LEU A 196 -3.43 20.28 -10.39
N ASP A 197 -4.61 19.66 -10.37
CA ASP A 197 -5.61 19.85 -9.30
C ASP A 197 -6.32 18.54 -8.99
N ALA A 198 -6.74 18.36 -7.73
CA ALA A 198 -7.51 17.21 -7.26
C ALA A 198 -8.70 17.70 -6.41
N LYS A 199 -9.80 18.03 -7.08
CA LYS A 199 -11.04 18.48 -6.44
C LYS A 199 -12.01 17.36 -6.14
N ILE A 200 -11.92 16.24 -6.87
CA ILE A 200 -12.69 15.03 -6.65
C ILE A 200 -11.82 14.09 -5.80
N ILE A 201 -12.10 13.96 -4.49
CA ILE A 201 -11.25 13.23 -3.55
C ILE A 201 -12.01 12.23 -2.66
N ASN A 202 -13.31 12.08 -2.85
CA ASN A 202 -14.17 11.26 -1.98
C ASN A 202 -15.13 10.39 -2.82
N LEU A 203 -14.58 9.64 -3.80
CA LEU A 203 -15.40 8.74 -4.62
C LEU A 203 -15.50 7.37 -3.96
N GLY A 204 -16.69 6.79 -4.07
CA GLY A 204 -16.97 5.45 -3.55
C GLY A 204 -17.09 5.43 -2.02
N LYS A 205 -16.99 4.24 -1.47
CA LYS A 205 -16.93 4.02 -0.02
C LYS A 205 -15.55 4.31 0.54
N VAL A 206 -15.45 4.45 1.85
CA VAL A 206 -14.18 4.44 2.56
C VAL A 206 -13.58 3.03 2.47
N ASP A 207 -12.35 2.95 2.01
CA ASP A 207 -11.58 1.72 1.94
C ASP A 207 -10.46 1.74 3.00
N TYR A 208 -10.14 0.56 3.54
CA TYR A 208 -9.12 0.40 4.57
C TYR A 208 -7.82 -0.14 3.97
N ILE A 209 -6.72 0.43 4.43
CA ILE A 209 -5.37 -0.01 4.09
C ILE A 209 -4.79 -0.78 5.27
N ALA A 210 -4.25 -1.97 5.00
CA ALA A 210 -3.73 -2.86 6.04
C ALA A 210 -2.40 -3.50 5.63
N VAL A 211 -1.66 -4.01 6.61
CA VAL A 211 -0.51 -4.86 6.36
C VAL A 211 -1.02 -6.20 5.82
N ALA A 212 -0.45 -6.65 4.72
CA ALA A 212 -0.79 -7.96 4.17
C ALA A 212 0.36 -8.95 4.34
N LEU A 213 0.02 -10.22 4.49
CA LEU A 213 0.94 -11.34 4.65
C LEU A 213 0.36 -12.59 3.98
N SER A 214 1.20 -13.60 3.82
CA SER A 214 0.80 -14.85 3.19
C SER A 214 -0.37 -15.51 3.91
N LYS A 215 -1.30 -16.05 3.13
CA LYS A 215 -2.53 -16.70 3.62
C LYS A 215 -2.23 -17.82 4.61
N GLY A 216 -2.92 -17.80 5.74
CA GLY A 216 -2.83 -18.85 6.78
C GLY A 216 -1.64 -18.68 7.76
N ASN A 217 -0.86 -17.63 7.66
CA ASN A 217 0.22 -17.33 8.62
C ASN A 217 -0.34 -16.63 9.88
N THR A 218 -1.15 -17.37 10.64
CA THR A 218 -1.94 -16.82 11.75
C THR A 218 -1.09 -16.29 12.90
N GLU A 219 0.01 -16.96 13.22
CA GLU A 219 0.93 -16.52 14.29
C GLU A 219 1.53 -15.15 13.98
N LEU A 220 2.00 -14.95 12.74
CA LEU A 220 2.55 -13.66 12.31
C LEU A 220 1.44 -12.60 12.25
N LEU A 221 0.24 -12.95 11.78
CA LEU A 221 -0.92 -12.05 11.75
C LEU A 221 -1.29 -11.55 13.15
N ASP A 222 -1.40 -12.46 14.12
CA ASP A 222 -1.75 -12.12 15.50
C ASP A 222 -0.68 -11.22 16.15
N ALA A 223 0.59 -11.49 15.88
CA ALA A 223 1.69 -10.67 16.35
C ALA A 223 1.67 -9.26 15.71
N VAL A 224 1.41 -9.16 14.41
CA VAL A 224 1.24 -7.87 13.69
C VAL A 224 0.06 -7.09 14.29
N ASN A 225 -1.10 -7.72 14.46
CA ASN A 225 -2.28 -7.08 15.04
C ASN A 225 -2.01 -6.58 16.47
N SER A 226 -1.38 -7.40 17.29
CA SER A 226 -0.99 -7.01 18.66
C SER A 226 -0.04 -5.81 18.67
N SER A 227 0.89 -5.76 17.70
CA SER A 227 1.79 -4.62 17.55
C SER A 227 1.04 -3.35 17.15
N LEU A 228 0.13 -3.43 16.17
CA LEU A 228 -0.68 -2.28 15.74
C LEU A 228 -1.51 -1.71 16.88
N VAL A 229 -2.13 -2.56 17.72
CA VAL A 229 -2.86 -2.12 18.92
C VAL A 229 -1.93 -1.42 19.93
N LYS A 230 -0.70 -1.94 20.14
CA LYS A 230 0.29 -1.27 21.00
C LYS A 230 0.68 0.10 20.44
N MET A 231 0.93 0.19 19.14
CA MET A 231 1.28 1.43 18.46
C MET A 231 0.14 2.47 18.56
N TYR A 232 -1.10 2.03 18.40
CA TYR A 232 -2.26 2.90 18.62
C TYR A 232 -2.30 3.44 20.07
N LYS A 233 -2.20 2.55 21.07
CA LYS A 233 -2.18 2.95 22.49
C LYS A 233 -1.01 3.87 22.84
N ALA A 234 0.14 3.71 22.16
CA ALA A 234 1.30 4.59 22.26
C ALA A 234 1.17 5.91 21.45
N LYS A 235 0.02 6.16 20.82
CA LYS A 235 -0.25 7.35 20.00
C LYS A 235 0.66 7.50 18.78
N PHE A 236 1.23 6.41 18.26
CA PHE A 236 2.08 6.41 17.08
C PHE A 236 1.36 7.06 15.88
N PHE A 237 0.15 6.62 15.56
CA PHE A 237 -0.62 7.12 14.42
C PHE A 237 -1.00 8.59 14.55
N HIS A 238 -1.30 9.06 15.77
CA HIS A 238 -1.56 10.47 16.05
C HIS A 238 -0.33 11.33 15.80
N LYS A 239 0.83 10.86 16.30
CA LYS A 239 2.11 11.56 16.13
C LYS A 239 2.51 11.61 14.66
N ALA A 240 2.49 10.48 13.95
CA ALA A 240 2.82 10.42 12.54
C ALA A 240 1.89 11.31 11.68
N PHE A 241 0.58 11.35 12.02
CA PHE A 241 -0.31 12.29 11.34
C PHE A 241 0.08 13.75 11.56
N ASP A 242 0.33 14.15 12.79
CA ASP A 242 0.61 15.55 13.13
C ASP A 242 1.99 16.01 12.61
N GLU A 243 3.00 15.11 12.59
CA GLU A 243 4.37 15.43 12.18
C GLU A 243 4.61 15.30 10.66
N ASP A 244 4.01 14.31 10.00
CA ASP A 244 4.32 13.99 8.60
C ASP A 244 3.15 14.25 7.66
N ILE A 245 1.96 13.71 7.99
CA ILE A 245 0.83 13.68 7.06
C ILE A 245 0.15 15.05 6.94
N LYS A 246 -0.21 15.66 8.06
CA LYS A 246 -0.89 16.97 8.08
C LYS A 246 -0.07 18.07 7.43
N PRO A 247 1.23 18.25 7.72
CA PRO A 247 2.06 19.25 7.04
C PRO A 247 2.20 18.98 5.54
N TYR A 248 2.34 17.71 5.16
CA TYR A 248 2.47 17.33 3.76
C TYR A 248 1.22 17.69 2.95
N TYR A 249 0.02 17.42 3.45
CA TYR A 249 -1.24 17.67 2.73
C TYR A 249 -1.86 19.05 3.02
N GLY A 250 -1.26 19.87 3.86
CA GLY A 250 -1.80 21.19 4.21
C GLY A 250 -3.19 21.10 4.85
N GLY A 251 -3.47 20.03 5.58
CA GLY A 251 -4.75 19.82 6.26
C GLY A 251 -5.91 19.34 5.36
N LYS A 252 -5.66 18.99 4.10
CA LYS A 252 -6.69 18.49 3.17
C LYS A 252 -7.15 17.05 3.48
N ILE A 253 -6.40 16.32 4.32
CA ILE A 253 -6.75 14.98 4.78
C ILE A 253 -7.21 15.07 6.24
N ASP A 254 -8.37 14.47 6.55
CA ASP A 254 -8.90 14.41 7.89
C ASP A 254 -8.10 13.39 8.75
N LYS A 255 -7.75 13.80 9.98
CA LYS A 255 -6.99 13.01 10.94
C LYS A 255 -7.63 11.64 11.23
N LYS A 256 -8.96 11.56 11.25
CA LYS A 256 -9.69 10.30 11.50
C LYS A 256 -9.30 9.17 10.55
N HIS A 257 -8.91 9.50 9.30
CA HIS A 257 -8.47 8.51 8.32
C HIS A 257 -7.13 7.87 8.66
N PHE A 258 -6.33 8.50 9.53
CA PHE A 258 -5.03 7.97 9.97
C PHE A 258 -5.06 7.45 11.42
N THR A 259 -5.85 8.03 12.29
CA THR A 259 -5.91 7.58 13.68
C THR A 259 -6.81 6.38 13.87
N LEU A 260 -7.85 6.24 13.05
CA LEU A 260 -8.82 5.13 13.09
C LEU A 260 -9.35 4.87 14.53
N ASP A 261 -9.58 5.94 15.30
CA ASP A 261 -10.00 5.83 16.70
C ASP A 261 -11.26 4.97 16.88
N GLU A 262 -12.20 5.04 15.92
CA GLU A 262 -13.43 4.22 15.94
C GLU A 262 -13.13 2.71 15.80
N VAL A 263 -12.08 2.35 15.06
CA VAL A 263 -11.66 0.95 14.89
C VAL A 263 -10.92 0.46 16.12
N TYR A 264 -9.91 1.23 16.56
CA TYR A 264 -9.00 0.79 17.63
C TYR A 264 -9.56 0.95 19.04
N SER A 265 -10.61 1.75 19.24
CA SER A 265 -11.31 1.83 20.54
C SER A 265 -12.02 0.54 20.95
N LEU A 266 -12.12 -0.44 20.02
CA LEU A 266 -12.70 -1.75 20.28
C LEU A 266 -11.70 -2.74 20.93
N PHE A 267 -10.42 -2.38 21.02
CA PHE A 267 -9.32 -3.20 21.57
C PHE A 267 -8.67 -2.54 22.78
#